data_6097d484e8b6363c9d80f19b29c23321
#
_entry.id   6097d484e8b6363c9d80f19b29c23321
#
_cell.length_a   1.000
_cell.length_b   1.000
_cell.length_c   1.000
_cell.angle_alpha   90.00
_cell.angle_beta   90.00
_cell.angle_gamma   90.00
#
_symmetry.space_group_name_H-M   'P 1'
#
loop_
_entity.id
_entity.type
_entity.pdbx_description
1 polymer ?
#
loop_
_entity_poly.entity_id
_entity_poly.type
_entity_poly.pdbx_seq_one_letter_code
_entity_poly.pdbx_strand_id
1 'polypeptide(L)'
;HNPLSFHEDAGPAALAALAAEEQGKFWEMHDKLFENQKALKRPDLEKYAQELGLDVGRFKAAMDSGKFKTRIDEEAAEAARFGARGTPSFFINGKPFRGAQPYDNFKKVVDSEIEFANKKLQAGVAASALYAELTKDGKDKADEPKPPAQAAEADDKTVYKALVGDAPVKGPRDAKITIVMWSDFQCPFCSRVEPTVNKIMETYPKDVRVA
;
A
#
# COMPACT_ATOMS: atom_id res chain seq x y z
N HIS A 1 -5.43 -2.09 2.80
CA HIS A 1 -6.18 -2.98 1.90
C HIS A 1 -7.33 -2.25 1.21
N ASN A 2 -7.65 -2.65 -0.03
CA ASN A 2 -8.80 -2.13 -0.77
C ASN A 2 -9.42 -3.26 -1.65
N PRO A 3 -10.00 -4.30 -1.03
CA PRO A 3 -10.64 -5.38 -1.75
C PRO A 3 -11.85 -4.87 -2.54
N LEU A 4 -11.80 -5.02 -3.85
CA LEU A 4 -12.88 -4.55 -4.72
C LEU A 4 -14.07 -5.53 -4.66
N SER A 5 -15.28 -5.02 -4.59
CA SER A 5 -16.49 -5.82 -4.34
C SER A 5 -16.79 -6.90 -5.40
N PHE A 6 -16.24 -6.78 -6.59
CA PHE A 6 -16.37 -7.76 -7.67
C PHE A 6 -15.25 -8.82 -7.68
N HIS A 7 -14.30 -8.74 -6.74
CA HIS A 7 -13.25 -9.72 -6.50
C HIS A 7 -13.61 -10.56 -5.28
N GLU A 8 -14.23 -11.72 -5.49
CA GLU A 8 -14.81 -12.55 -4.42
C GLU A 8 -13.78 -13.03 -3.39
N ASP A 9 -12.54 -13.30 -3.82
CA ASP A 9 -11.48 -13.82 -2.95
C ASP A 9 -10.57 -12.73 -2.35
N ALA A 10 -10.74 -11.46 -2.75
CA ALA A 10 -9.90 -10.36 -2.26
C ALA A 10 -10.06 -10.11 -0.76
N GLY A 11 -11.30 -10.16 -0.25
CA GLY A 11 -11.58 -10.01 1.18
C GLY A 11 -10.94 -11.13 2.02
N PRO A 12 -11.18 -12.43 1.71
CA PRO A 12 -10.48 -13.53 2.35
C PRO A 12 -8.96 -13.45 2.30
N ALA A 13 -8.38 -13.03 1.16
CA ALA A 13 -6.93 -12.84 1.03
C ALA A 13 -6.41 -11.70 1.92
N ALA A 14 -7.13 -10.58 2.03
CA ALA A 14 -6.79 -9.50 2.95
C ALA A 14 -6.82 -9.97 4.43
N LEU A 15 -7.85 -10.75 4.81
CA LEU A 15 -7.90 -11.38 6.14
C LEU A 15 -6.70 -12.28 6.40
N ALA A 16 -6.28 -13.06 5.40
CA ALA A 16 -5.11 -13.95 5.51
C ALA A 16 -3.81 -13.15 5.73
N ALA A 17 -3.62 -12.04 5.01
CA ALA A 17 -2.46 -11.18 5.19
C ALA A 17 -2.40 -10.60 6.61
N LEU A 18 -3.54 -10.12 7.15
CA LEU A 18 -3.63 -9.60 8.51
C LEU A 18 -3.48 -10.70 9.58
N ALA A 19 -3.99 -11.90 9.33
CA ALA A 19 -3.77 -13.04 10.22
C ALA A 19 -2.28 -13.46 10.28
N ALA A 20 -1.56 -13.32 9.17
CA ALA A 20 -0.13 -13.54 9.12
C ALA A 20 0.66 -12.40 9.79
N GLU A 21 0.17 -11.15 9.71
CA GLU A 21 0.74 -9.97 10.40
C GLU A 21 0.86 -10.21 11.91
N GLU A 22 -0.18 -10.79 12.54
CA GLU A 22 -0.14 -11.12 13.97
C GLU A 22 0.97 -12.10 14.39
N GLN A 23 1.54 -12.77 13.41
CA GLN A 23 2.66 -13.68 13.59
C GLN A 23 3.95 -13.15 12.95
N GLY A 24 3.97 -11.86 12.59
CA GLY A 24 5.13 -11.17 12.04
C GLY A 24 5.47 -11.55 10.59
N LYS A 25 4.49 -12.09 9.83
CA LYS A 25 4.69 -12.63 8.49
C LYS A 25 3.79 -11.98 7.43
N PHE A 26 3.47 -10.67 7.61
CA PHE A 26 2.62 -9.96 6.64
C PHE A 26 3.20 -9.99 5.23
N TRP A 27 4.45 -9.57 5.07
CA TRP A 27 5.05 -9.40 3.75
C TRP A 27 5.30 -10.74 3.04
N GLU A 28 5.65 -11.78 3.77
CA GLU A 28 5.79 -13.12 3.22
C GLU A 28 4.43 -13.67 2.72
N MET A 29 3.37 -13.42 3.48
CA MET A 29 2.01 -13.80 3.04
C MET A 29 1.56 -12.94 1.87
N HIS A 30 1.81 -11.63 1.89
CA HIS A 30 1.53 -10.69 0.81
C HIS A 30 2.15 -11.17 -0.52
N ASP A 31 3.45 -11.48 -0.50
CA ASP A 31 4.16 -11.93 -1.68
C ASP A 31 3.58 -13.28 -2.18
N LYS A 32 3.30 -14.21 -1.25
CA LYS A 32 2.69 -15.51 -1.56
C LYS A 32 1.32 -15.39 -2.20
N LEU A 33 0.48 -14.44 -1.75
CA LEU A 33 -0.85 -14.20 -2.31
C LEU A 33 -0.78 -13.65 -3.74
N PHE A 34 0.14 -12.72 -4.02
CA PHE A 34 0.32 -12.20 -5.37
C PHE A 34 0.95 -13.21 -6.33
N GLU A 35 1.86 -14.06 -5.86
CA GLU A 35 2.41 -15.17 -6.65
C GLU A 35 1.33 -16.18 -7.06
N ASN A 36 0.27 -16.30 -6.25
CA ASN A 36 -0.75 -17.33 -6.39
C ASN A 36 -2.17 -16.77 -6.55
N GLN A 37 -2.34 -15.66 -7.26
CA GLN A 37 -3.64 -14.95 -7.41
C GLN A 37 -4.84 -15.78 -7.86
N LYS A 38 -4.60 -16.95 -8.48
CA LYS A 38 -5.66 -17.86 -8.94
C LYS A 38 -6.08 -18.88 -7.89
N ALA A 39 -5.41 -18.91 -6.75
CA ALA A 39 -5.59 -19.88 -5.68
C ALA A 39 -5.67 -19.15 -4.33
N LEU A 40 -6.76 -18.40 -4.10
CA LEU A 40 -7.00 -17.58 -2.91
C LEU A 40 -8.18 -18.09 -2.08
N LYS A 41 -8.61 -19.33 -2.31
CA LYS A 41 -9.66 -19.96 -1.51
C LYS A 41 -9.13 -20.35 -0.13
N ARG A 42 -10.03 -20.50 0.84
CA ARG A 42 -9.67 -20.82 2.23
C ARG A 42 -8.64 -21.96 2.37
N PRO A 43 -8.75 -23.10 1.69
CA PRO A 43 -7.75 -24.17 1.79
C PRO A 43 -6.37 -23.74 1.30
N ASP A 44 -6.31 -22.91 0.25
CA ASP A 44 -5.05 -22.38 -0.28
C ASP A 44 -4.38 -21.44 0.73
N LEU A 45 -5.15 -20.54 1.34
CA LEU A 45 -4.67 -19.61 2.35
C LEU A 45 -4.09 -20.33 3.58
N GLU A 46 -4.76 -21.40 4.04
CA GLU A 46 -4.27 -22.23 5.14
C GLU A 46 -2.99 -22.99 4.76
N LYS A 47 -2.89 -23.47 3.53
CA LYS A 47 -1.68 -24.08 2.98
C LYS A 47 -0.51 -23.07 2.97
N TYR A 48 -0.75 -21.81 2.55
CA TYR A 48 0.28 -20.78 2.56
C TYR A 48 0.75 -20.46 3.98
N ALA A 49 -0.18 -20.41 4.93
CA ALA A 49 0.17 -20.23 6.34
C ALA A 49 1.09 -21.35 6.84
N GLN A 50 0.81 -22.61 6.47
CA GLN A 50 1.66 -23.76 6.80
C GLN A 50 3.05 -23.66 6.13
N GLU A 51 3.09 -23.32 4.83
CA GLU A 51 4.34 -23.17 4.07
C GLU A 51 5.23 -22.07 4.62
N LEU A 52 4.63 -21.00 5.18
CA LEU A 52 5.32 -19.89 5.84
C LEU A 52 5.73 -20.19 7.30
N GLY A 53 5.41 -21.39 7.80
CA GLY A 53 5.74 -21.81 9.17
C GLY A 53 4.91 -21.11 10.24
N LEU A 54 3.71 -20.62 9.90
CA LEU A 54 2.79 -20.01 10.85
C LEU A 54 2.13 -21.08 11.73
N ASP A 55 1.72 -20.70 12.94
CA ASP A 55 0.75 -21.49 13.69
C ASP A 55 -0.61 -21.45 12.97
N VAL A 56 -0.93 -22.56 12.31
CA VAL A 56 -2.14 -22.69 11.49
C VAL A 56 -3.40 -22.59 12.34
N GLY A 57 -3.36 -23.06 13.59
CA GLY A 57 -4.50 -22.95 14.52
C GLY A 57 -4.80 -21.48 14.86
N ARG A 58 -3.78 -20.72 15.23
CA ARG A 58 -3.90 -19.27 15.46
C ARG A 58 -4.32 -18.52 14.21
N PHE A 59 -3.76 -18.87 13.06
CA PHE A 59 -4.10 -18.27 11.77
C PHE A 59 -5.60 -18.45 11.44
N LYS A 60 -6.12 -19.68 11.56
CA LYS A 60 -7.55 -19.97 11.36
C LYS A 60 -8.44 -19.19 12.31
N ALA A 61 -8.12 -19.23 13.60
CA ALA A 61 -8.85 -18.49 14.62
C ALA A 61 -8.85 -16.98 14.35
N ALA A 62 -7.73 -16.42 13.89
CA ALA A 62 -7.61 -15.02 13.53
C ALA A 62 -8.50 -14.66 12.33
N MET A 63 -8.48 -15.47 11.26
CA MET A 63 -9.35 -15.27 10.10
C MET A 63 -10.85 -15.36 10.44
N ASP A 64 -11.23 -16.28 11.35
CA ASP A 64 -12.63 -16.54 11.68
C ASP A 64 -13.18 -15.59 12.76
N SER A 65 -12.30 -14.84 13.43
CA SER A 65 -12.68 -13.95 14.54
C SER A 65 -13.50 -12.72 14.16
N GLY A 66 -13.49 -12.34 12.87
CA GLY A 66 -14.09 -11.11 12.38
C GLY A 66 -13.35 -9.81 12.77
N LYS A 67 -12.31 -9.89 13.62
CA LYS A 67 -11.60 -8.71 14.16
C LYS A 67 -10.94 -7.81 13.12
N PHE A 68 -10.52 -8.38 11.99
CA PHE A 68 -9.87 -7.62 10.93
C PHE A 68 -10.85 -6.97 9.95
N LYS A 69 -12.13 -7.37 9.98
CA LYS A 69 -13.11 -6.82 9.05
C LYS A 69 -13.22 -5.31 9.16
N THR A 70 -13.33 -4.79 10.37
CA THR A 70 -13.40 -3.35 10.63
C THR A 70 -12.19 -2.62 10.06
N ARG A 71 -10.97 -3.14 10.28
CA ARG A 71 -9.74 -2.56 9.74
C ARG A 71 -9.74 -2.53 8.21
N ILE A 72 -10.13 -3.63 7.56
CA ILE A 72 -10.22 -3.68 6.09
C ILE A 72 -11.23 -2.67 5.56
N ASP A 73 -12.40 -2.59 6.21
CA ASP A 73 -13.47 -1.64 5.83
C ASP A 73 -13.00 -0.17 6.02
N GLU A 74 -12.28 0.13 7.09
CA GLU A 74 -11.71 1.45 7.38
C GLU A 74 -10.62 1.83 6.37
N GLU A 75 -9.71 0.92 6.04
CA GLU A 75 -8.67 1.13 5.04
C GLU A 75 -9.27 1.37 3.63
N ALA A 76 -10.30 0.61 3.25
CA ALA A 76 -11.02 0.82 2.00
C ALA A 76 -11.79 2.15 1.98
N ALA A 77 -12.41 2.54 3.10
CA ALA A 77 -13.08 3.84 3.25
C ALA A 77 -12.07 4.99 3.18
N GLU A 78 -10.89 4.83 3.77
CA GLU A 78 -9.80 5.81 3.66
C GLU A 78 -9.31 5.94 2.21
N ALA A 79 -9.09 4.84 1.50
CA ALA A 79 -8.76 4.85 0.08
C ALA A 79 -9.80 5.64 -0.72
N ALA A 80 -11.09 5.36 -0.51
CA ALA A 80 -12.18 6.07 -1.17
C ALA A 80 -12.21 7.57 -0.83
N ARG A 81 -11.92 7.94 0.43
CA ARG A 81 -11.83 9.33 0.88
C ARG A 81 -10.76 10.12 0.14
N PHE A 82 -9.62 9.50 -0.20
CA PHE A 82 -8.56 10.11 -0.99
C PHE A 82 -8.73 9.93 -2.50
N GLY A 83 -9.88 9.42 -2.94
CA GLY A 83 -10.17 9.22 -4.36
C GLY A 83 -9.46 8.02 -5.00
N ALA A 84 -8.91 7.12 -4.19
CA ALA A 84 -8.33 5.84 -4.61
C ALA A 84 -9.45 4.79 -4.79
N ARG A 85 -10.26 4.97 -5.84
CA ARG A 85 -11.44 4.13 -6.12
C ARG A 85 -11.14 2.84 -6.90
N GLY A 86 -9.89 2.61 -7.22
CA GLY A 86 -9.41 1.43 -7.94
C GLY A 86 -8.02 1.04 -7.44
N THR A 87 -7.57 -0.15 -7.84
CA THR A 87 -6.29 -0.72 -7.42
C THR A 87 -5.39 -1.07 -8.59
N PRO A 88 -4.08 -0.93 -8.44
CA PRO A 88 -3.39 -0.33 -7.30
C PRO A 88 -3.53 1.20 -7.27
N SER A 89 -3.53 1.79 -6.09
CA SER A 89 -3.43 3.23 -5.88
C SER A 89 -2.32 3.54 -4.90
N PHE A 90 -1.51 4.55 -5.21
CA PHE A 90 -0.34 4.93 -4.42
C PHE A 90 -0.40 6.40 -4.01
N PHE A 91 0.21 6.71 -2.88
CA PHE A 91 0.53 8.07 -2.47
C PHE A 91 2.01 8.13 -2.12
N ILE A 92 2.78 8.81 -2.96
CA ILE A 92 4.23 8.98 -2.78
C ILE A 92 4.46 10.31 -2.06
N ASN A 93 4.86 10.27 -0.79
CA ASN A 93 4.91 11.44 0.09
C ASN A 93 3.60 12.26 0.07
N GLY A 94 2.47 11.57 0.07
CA GLY A 94 1.13 12.19 0.03
C GLY A 94 0.66 12.61 -1.36
N LYS A 95 1.47 12.50 -2.40
CA LYS A 95 1.08 12.81 -3.78
C LYS A 95 0.47 11.59 -4.46
N PRO A 96 -0.73 11.71 -5.06
CA PRO A 96 -1.39 10.58 -5.68
C PRO A 96 -0.62 10.09 -6.91
N PHE A 97 -0.45 8.77 -6.99
CA PHE A 97 0.15 8.10 -8.12
C PHE A 97 -0.67 6.84 -8.43
N ARG A 98 -1.31 6.80 -9.59
CA ARG A 98 -2.41 5.86 -9.85
C ARG A 98 -2.04 4.78 -10.84
N GLY A 99 -2.52 3.56 -10.56
CA GLY A 99 -2.46 2.42 -11.46
C GLY A 99 -1.09 1.75 -11.54
N ALA A 100 -1.02 0.68 -12.30
CA ALA A 100 0.19 -0.11 -12.52
C ALA A 100 1.11 0.59 -13.54
N GLN A 101 1.78 1.64 -13.11
CA GLN A 101 2.70 2.40 -13.94
C GLN A 101 4.04 1.68 -14.17
N PRO A 102 4.74 1.94 -15.29
CA PRO A 102 6.09 1.45 -15.53
C PRO A 102 7.10 1.96 -14.50
N TYR A 103 8.19 1.21 -14.32
CA TYR A 103 9.29 1.55 -13.39
C TYR A 103 9.83 2.98 -13.58
N ASP A 104 10.03 3.42 -14.82
CA ASP A 104 10.60 4.75 -15.09
C ASP A 104 9.71 5.90 -14.60
N ASN A 105 8.38 5.70 -14.60
CA ASN A 105 7.44 6.68 -14.06
C ASN A 105 7.54 6.74 -12.53
N PHE A 106 7.61 5.59 -11.84
CA PHE A 106 7.88 5.55 -10.40
C PHE A 106 9.22 6.20 -10.07
N LYS A 107 10.27 5.81 -10.79
CA LYS A 107 11.62 6.33 -10.59
C LYS A 107 11.66 7.86 -10.69
N LYS A 108 11.04 8.41 -11.74
CA LYS A 108 10.98 9.87 -11.94
C LYS A 108 10.34 10.60 -10.77
N VAL A 109 9.23 10.07 -10.23
CA VAL A 109 8.54 10.68 -9.09
C VAL A 109 9.40 10.52 -7.82
N VAL A 110 9.94 9.33 -7.57
CA VAL A 110 10.80 9.06 -6.41
C VAL A 110 12.04 9.96 -6.41
N ASP A 111 12.74 10.10 -7.55
CA ASP A 111 13.90 10.99 -7.67
C ASP A 111 13.54 12.44 -7.31
N SER A 112 12.44 12.96 -7.87
CA SER A 112 11.96 14.32 -7.59
C SER A 112 11.61 14.52 -6.11
N GLU A 113 10.96 13.51 -5.50
CA GLU A 113 10.59 13.57 -4.08
C GLU A 113 11.82 13.44 -3.16
N ILE A 114 12.85 12.68 -3.54
CA ILE A 114 14.12 12.63 -2.81
C ILE A 114 14.79 14.01 -2.78
N GLU A 115 14.81 14.71 -3.91
CA GLU A 115 15.36 16.07 -3.96
C GLU A 115 14.59 17.02 -3.03
N PHE A 116 13.27 16.95 -3.04
CA PHE A 116 12.41 17.76 -2.17
C PHE A 116 12.62 17.41 -0.68
N ALA A 117 12.65 16.13 -0.35
CA ALA A 117 12.93 15.64 1.00
C ALA A 117 14.30 16.10 1.51
N ASN A 118 15.35 16.03 0.67
CA ASN A 118 16.68 16.50 1.03
C ASN A 118 16.70 18.00 1.39
N LYS A 119 15.96 18.84 0.66
CA LYS A 119 15.83 20.28 1.00
C LYS A 119 15.19 20.48 2.37
N LYS A 120 14.17 19.69 2.72
CA LYS A 120 13.54 19.75 4.05
C LYS A 120 14.49 19.31 5.16
N LEU A 121 15.24 18.22 4.96
CA LEU A 121 16.26 17.75 5.90
C LEU A 121 17.36 18.80 6.11
N GLN A 122 17.85 19.44 5.04
CA GLN A 122 18.83 20.55 5.12
C GLN A 122 18.27 21.78 5.84
N ALA A 123 16.96 21.99 5.78
CA ALA A 123 16.27 23.05 6.53
C ALA A 123 16.04 22.70 8.02
N GLY A 124 16.54 21.54 8.50
CA GLY A 124 16.50 21.14 9.91
C GLY A 124 15.32 20.25 10.29
N VAL A 125 14.53 19.77 9.33
CA VAL A 125 13.49 18.77 9.63
C VAL A 125 14.14 17.45 10.00
N ALA A 126 13.75 16.87 11.14
CA ALA A 126 14.24 15.54 11.53
C ALA A 126 13.73 14.45 10.57
N ALA A 127 14.57 13.48 10.24
CA ALA A 127 14.19 12.39 9.33
C ALA A 127 12.94 11.62 9.82
N SER A 128 12.82 11.37 11.12
CA SER A 128 11.65 10.72 11.72
C SER A 128 10.35 11.50 11.61
N ALA A 129 10.42 12.83 11.43
CA ALA A 129 9.26 13.72 11.28
C ALA A 129 8.98 14.07 9.82
N LEU A 130 9.83 13.64 8.89
CA LEU A 130 9.80 14.10 7.51
C LEU A 130 8.47 13.85 6.81
N TYR A 131 7.93 12.64 6.90
CA TYR A 131 6.65 12.31 6.27
C TYR A 131 5.49 13.16 6.83
N ALA A 132 5.45 13.33 8.15
CA ALA A 132 4.46 14.20 8.78
C ALA A 132 4.60 15.67 8.32
N GLU A 133 5.83 16.17 8.22
CA GLU A 133 6.10 17.53 7.72
C GLU A 133 5.71 17.70 6.24
N LEU A 134 5.96 16.68 5.40
CA LEU A 134 5.61 16.72 3.98
C LEU A 134 4.09 16.68 3.73
N THR A 135 3.33 16.09 4.64
CA THR A 135 1.89 15.88 4.50
C THR A 135 1.04 16.78 5.41
N LYS A 136 1.62 17.57 6.32
CA LYS A 136 0.89 18.37 7.32
C LYS A 136 -0.16 19.31 6.75
N ASP A 137 0.13 19.91 5.60
CA ASP A 137 -0.75 20.86 4.91
C ASP A 137 -1.56 20.18 3.80
N GLY A 138 -1.52 18.84 3.73
CA GLY A 138 -2.23 18.05 2.76
C GLY A 138 -3.75 18.06 2.97
N LYS A 139 -4.49 17.70 1.93
CA LYS A 139 -5.95 17.55 2.01
C LYS A 139 -6.33 16.31 2.81
N ASP A 140 -7.39 16.42 3.60
CA ASP A 140 -7.97 15.30 4.36
C ASP A 140 -8.91 14.42 3.51
N LYS A 141 -9.30 14.90 2.32
CA LYS A 141 -10.14 14.18 1.36
C LYS A 141 -9.92 14.69 -0.06
N ALA A 142 -10.19 13.83 -1.04
CA ALA A 142 -10.20 14.22 -2.45
C ALA A 142 -11.38 15.16 -2.74
N ASP A 143 -11.19 16.03 -3.73
CA ASP A 143 -12.29 16.79 -4.30
C ASP A 143 -13.29 15.84 -4.99
N GLU A 144 -14.51 16.31 -5.24
CA GLU A 144 -15.49 15.50 -5.99
C GLU A 144 -14.93 15.10 -7.37
N PRO A 145 -15.29 13.90 -7.86
CA PRO A 145 -14.76 13.40 -9.12
C PRO A 145 -15.06 14.36 -10.27
N LYS A 146 -14.01 14.80 -10.94
CA LYS A 146 -14.18 15.48 -12.23
C LYS A 146 -14.54 14.45 -13.31
N PRO A 147 -15.31 14.85 -14.34
CA PRO A 147 -15.62 13.98 -15.48
C PRO A 147 -14.35 13.37 -16.10
N PRO A 148 -14.42 12.14 -16.63
CA PRO A 148 -13.25 11.40 -17.15
C PRO A 148 -12.40 12.17 -18.18
N ALA A 149 -13.00 13.06 -18.97
CA ALA A 149 -12.32 13.89 -19.97
C ALA A 149 -11.35 14.94 -19.37
N GLN A 150 -11.43 15.20 -18.07
CA GLN A 150 -10.54 16.14 -17.35
C GLN A 150 -9.60 15.43 -16.35
N ALA A 151 -9.68 14.10 -16.26
CA ALA A 151 -8.83 13.27 -15.40
C ALA A 151 -7.51 12.86 -16.09
N ALA A 152 -7.28 13.28 -17.34
CA ALA A 152 -6.03 13.04 -18.04
C ALA A 152 -4.91 13.89 -17.43
N GLU A 153 -3.95 13.18 -16.78
CA GLU A 153 -2.58 13.64 -16.56
C GLU A 153 -2.40 15.07 -16.02
N ALA A 154 -3.23 15.52 -15.09
CA ALA A 154 -2.84 16.64 -14.28
C ALA A 154 -1.63 16.17 -13.46
N ASP A 155 -0.51 16.90 -13.60
CA ASP A 155 0.60 16.93 -12.67
C ASP A 155 -0.02 17.34 -11.32
N ASP A 156 -0.65 16.35 -10.64
CA ASP A 156 -1.47 16.60 -9.44
C ASP A 156 -0.52 16.86 -8.28
N LYS A 157 -0.14 18.15 -8.15
CA LYS A 157 0.70 18.64 -7.06
C LYS A 157 0.00 18.62 -5.71
N THR A 158 -1.26 18.17 -5.68
CA THR A 158 -2.04 18.06 -4.46
C THR A 158 -1.41 17.02 -3.54
N VAL A 159 -1.13 17.43 -2.31
CA VAL A 159 -0.69 16.53 -1.26
C VAL A 159 -1.89 16.12 -0.42
N TYR A 160 -1.98 14.86 -0.04
CA TYR A 160 -2.99 14.30 0.85
C TYR A 160 -2.35 13.81 2.15
N LYS A 161 -3.10 13.85 3.23
CA LYS A 161 -2.71 13.28 4.52
C LYS A 161 -2.98 11.76 4.53
N ALA A 162 -2.41 11.03 3.58
CA ALA A 162 -2.50 9.58 3.56
C ALA A 162 -1.71 9.03 4.75
N LEU A 163 -2.40 8.52 5.77
CA LEU A 163 -1.78 8.05 7.00
C LEU A 163 -1.14 6.69 6.78
N VAL A 164 0.03 6.49 7.39
CA VAL A 164 0.64 5.15 7.49
C VAL A 164 -0.09 4.33 8.55
N GLY A 165 -0.51 4.98 9.67
CA GLY A 165 -1.22 4.32 10.75
C GLY A 165 -0.47 3.09 11.26
N ASP A 166 -1.23 2.02 11.49
CA ASP A 166 -0.72 0.71 11.91
C ASP A 166 -0.46 -0.23 10.72
N ALA A 167 -0.37 0.32 9.49
CA ALA A 167 -0.11 -0.49 8.30
C ALA A 167 1.28 -1.17 8.39
N PRO A 168 1.41 -2.41 7.89
CA PRO A 168 2.69 -3.07 7.78
C PRO A 168 3.64 -2.25 6.91
N VAL A 169 4.86 -2.02 7.40
CA VAL A 169 5.87 -1.22 6.70
C VAL A 169 7.06 -2.09 6.31
N LYS A 170 7.47 -2.00 5.04
CA LYS A 170 8.69 -2.59 4.49
C LYS A 170 9.66 -1.46 4.14
N GLY A 171 10.90 -1.53 4.65
CA GLY A 171 11.93 -0.52 4.47
C GLY A 171 12.30 0.24 5.74
N PRO A 172 13.23 1.23 5.66
CA PRO A 172 13.74 1.93 6.83
C PRO A 172 12.71 2.88 7.45
N ARG A 173 12.73 2.99 8.78
CA ARG A 173 11.79 3.85 9.54
C ARG A 173 11.90 5.33 9.18
N ASP A 174 13.11 5.79 8.89
CA ASP A 174 13.48 7.17 8.59
C ASP A 174 13.68 7.41 7.08
N ALA A 175 13.04 6.58 6.25
CA ALA A 175 13.05 6.73 4.81
C ALA A 175 12.58 8.13 4.38
N LYS A 176 13.24 8.69 3.37
CA LYS A 176 12.88 9.99 2.78
C LYS A 176 11.57 9.94 2.02
N ILE A 177 11.24 8.77 1.48
CA ILE A 177 10.05 8.51 0.69
C ILE A 177 9.19 7.49 1.39
N THR A 178 7.96 7.86 1.64
CA THR A 178 6.92 6.93 2.08
C THR A 178 5.93 6.73 0.94
N ILE A 179 5.79 5.50 0.48
CA ILE A 179 4.79 5.07 -0.49
C ILE A 179 3.67 4.39 0.29
N VAL A 180 2.51 5.02 0.39
CA VAL A 180 1.29 4.38 0.90
C VAL A 180 0.57 3.74 -0.28
N MET A 181 0.32 2.43 -0.20
CA MET A 181 -0.26 1.64 -1.28
C MET A 181 -1.59 1.01 -0.85
N TRP A 182 -2.65 1.26 -1.60
CA TRP A 182 -3.90 0.50 -1.51
C TRP A 182 -3.95 -0.53 -2.63
N SER A 183 -4.05 -1.78 -2.23
CA SER A 183 -3.93 -2.93 -3.12
C SER A 183 -5.06 -3.94 -2.88
N ASP A 184 -5.26 -4.82 -3.87
CA ASP A 184 -6.22 -5.92 -3.87
C ASP A 184 -5.51 -7.17 -4.38
N PHE A 185 -5.48 -8.23 -3.57
CA PHE A 185 -4.74 -9.45 -3.88
C PHE A 185 -5.29 -10.22 -5.10
N GLN A 186 -6.54 -9.99 -5.48
CA GLN A 186 -7.13 -10.61 -6.67
C GLN A 186 -7.00 -9.73 -7.92
N CYS A 187 -6.60 -8.44 -7.76
CA CYS A 187 -6.48 -7.50 -8.86
C CYS A 187 -5.24 -7.82 -9.74
N PRO A 188 -5.41 -8.08 -11.06
CA PRO A 188 -4.29 -8.41 -11.94
C PRO A 188 -3.32 -7.24 -12.16
N PHE A 189 -3.81 -6.00 -12.01
CA PHE A 189 -2.96 -4.82 -12.09
C PHE A 189 -2.07 -4.66 -10.86
N CYS A 190 -2.57 -5.08 -9.68
CA CYS A 190 -1.76 -5.10 -8.46
C CYS A 190 -0.62 -6.09 -8.59
N SER A 191 -0.88 -7.34 -8.99
CA SER A 191 0.18 -8.32 -9.23
C SER A 191 1.20 -7.83 -10.26
N ARG A 192 0.74 -7.18 -11.33
CA ARG A 192 1.64 -6.67 -12.39
C ARG A 192 2.60 -5.60 -11.87
N VAL A 193 2.20 -4.79 -10.90
CA VAL A 193 3.04 -3.69 -10.40
C VAL A 193 4.01 -4.13 -9.31
N GLU A 194 3.79 -5.25 -8.64
CA GLU A 194 4.65 -5.76 -7.56
C GLU A 194 6.14 -5.81 -7.93
N PRO A 195 6.55 -6.37 -9.10
CA PRO A 195 7.95 -6.35 -9.51
C PRO A 195 8.53 -4.92 -9.64
N THR A 196 7.68 -3.96 -10.02
CA THR A 196 8.09 -2.55 -10.12
C THR A 196 8.31 -1.94 -8.74
N VAL A 197 7.40 -2.16 -7.80
CA VAL A 197 7.54 -1.69 -6.42
C VAL A 197 8.77 -2.30 -5.76
N ASN A 198 8.98 -3.61 -5.91
CA ASN A 198 10.15 -4.30 -5.39
C ASN A 198 11.44 -3.71 -5.98
N LYS A 199 11.49 -3.47 -7.29
CA LYS A 199 12.63 -2.84 -7.95
C LYS A 199 12.91 -1.41 -7.47
N ILE A 200 11.87 -0.63 -7.15
CA ILE A 200 12.04 0.70 -6.54
C ILE A 200 12.68 0.55 -5.16
N MET A 201 12.21 -0.36 -4.33
CA MET A 201 12.79 -0.59 -3.00
C MET A 201 14.26 -1.08 -3.08
N GLU A 202 14.58 -1.93 -4.04
CA GLU A 202 15.95 -2.41 -4.30
C GLU A 202 16.86 -1.27 -4.81
N THR A 203 16.33 -0.36 -5.62
CA THR A 203 17.08 0.79 -6.16
C THR A 203 17.35 1.83 -5.08
N TYR A 204 16.42 2.01 -4.13
CA TYR A 204 16.48 3.02 -3.07
C TYR A 204 16.36 2.41 -1.66
N PRO A 205 17.22 1.46 -1.28
CA PRO A 205 17.04 0.64 -0.07
C PRO A 205 17.15 1.43 1.24
N LYS A 206 17.73 2.64 1.20
CA LYS A 206 17.87 3.54 2.34
C LYS A 206 16.89 4.71 2.33
N ASP A 207 16.27 4.98 1.20
CA ASP A 207 15.49 6.17 0.97
C ASP A 207 13.98 5.91 0.84
N VAL A 208 13.56 4.67 0.53
CA VAL A 208 12.16 4.32 0.29
C VAL A 208 11.66 3.31 1.30
N ARG A 209 10.44 3.54 1.79
CA ARG A 209 9.62 2.56 2.50
C ARG A 209 8.23 2.48 1.88
N VAL A 210 7.59 1.31 1.99
CA VAL A 210 6.22 1.05 1.55
C VAL A 210 5.37 0.64 2.75
N ALA A 211 4.17 1.19 2.81
CA ALA A 211 3.14 0.89 3.80
C ALA A 211 1.85 0.44 3.09
#